data_56864048d6cb45bc92a162cb94843719
#
_entry.id   56864048d6cb45bc92a162cb94843719
#
_cell.length_a   1.000
_cell.length_b   1.000
_cell.length_c   1.000
_cell.angle_alpha   90.00
_cell.angle_beta   90.00
_cell.angle_gamma   90.00
#
_symmetry.space_group_name_H-M   'P 1'
#
loop_
_entity.id
_entity.type
_entity.pdbx_description
1 polymer ?
#
loop_
_entity_poly.entity_id
_entity_poly.type
_entity_poly.pdbx_seq_one_letter_code
_entity_poly.pdbx_strand_id
1 'polypeptide(L)'
;MNIAVNAIEKDARDAAYALPLDKINVAQPLLFQSNTMWPYFERLRREDPVHYCAESEFGAYWSITRYNDIMAVDTNHQVFSSDYMLGGITIGGGQANVDPLPMFIAMDPPKHDIQRKIVTPVVSPANLQYLAPIIRERAGKILDSLPIGQPFDWVDKVSIELTAMTLATL
;
A
#
# COMPACT_ATOMS: atom_id res chain seq x y z
N MET A 1 -13.43 24.46 8.70
CA MET A 1 -12.76 23.16 8.49
C MET A 1 -11.25 23.20 8.78
N ASN A 2 -10.53 24.28 8.51
CA ASN A 2 -9.07 24.34 8.72
C ASN A 2 -8.58 24.39 10.18
N ILE A 3 -9.33 24.96 11.14
CA ILE A 3 -8.86 25.12 12.52
C ILE A 3 -8.77 23.78 13.26
N ALA A 4 -9.75 22.90 13.09
CA ALA A 4 -9.75 21.58 13.73
C ALA A 4 -8.66 20.66 13.16
N VAL A 5 -8.41 20.69 11.85
CA VAL A 5 -7.35 19.92 11.19
C VAL A 5 -5.98 20.36 11.70
N ASN A 6 -5.73 21.67 11.78
CA ASN A 6 -4.47 22.23 12.28
C ASN A 6 -4.21 21.87 13.76
N ALA A 7 -5.26 21.77 14.59
CA ALA A 7 -5.13 21.33 15.99
C ALA A 7 -4.73 19.85 16.07
N ILE A 8 -5.39 18.97 15.33
CA ILE A 8 -5.08 17.52 15.29
C ILE A 8 -3.65 17.29 14.79
N GLU A 9 -3.22 17.98 13.75
CA GLU A 9 -1.85 17.88 13.25
C GLU A 9 -0.81 18.36 14.25
N LYS A 10 -1.09 19.45 14.98
CA LYS A 10 -0.22 19.94 16.04
C LYS A 10 -0.11 18.95 17.19
N ASP A 11 -1.23 18.43 17.67
CA ASP A 11 -1.27 17.45 18.77
C ASP A 11 -0.54 16.16 18.38
N ALA A 12 -0.69 15.70 17.13
CA ALA A 12 0.02 14.54 16.61
C ALA A 12 1.54 14.78 16.53
N ARG A 13 1.97 15.99 16.16
CA ARG A 13 3.38 16.36 16.12
C ARG A 13 3.97 16.42 17.51
N ASP A 14 3.29 17.06 18.45
CA ASP A 14 3.73 17.15 19.85
C ASP A 14 3.85 15.74 20.46
N ALA A 15 2.89 14.85 20.20
CA ALA A 15 2.93 13.47 20.63
C ALA A 15 4.11 12.69 20.01
N ALA A 16 4.33 12.82 18.70
CA ALA A 16 5.42 12.15 18.00
C ALA A 16 6.81 12.58 18.53
N TYR A 17 6.98 13.85 18.87
CA TYR A 17 8.25 14.39 19.36
C TYR A 17 8.45 14.25 20.88
N ALA A 18 7.40 13.98 21.64
CA ALA A 18 7.50 13.69 23.08
C ALA A 18 7.98 12.26 23.37
N LEU A 19 7.78 11.31 22.45
CA LEU A 19 8.23 9.93 22.63
C LEU A 19 9.74 9.79 22.48
N PRO A 20 10.42 8.92 23.27
CA PRO A 20 11.74 8.43 22.92
C PRO A 20 11.74 7.74 21.55
N LEU A 21 12.82 7.84 20.77
CA LEU A 21 12.89 7.25 19.43
C LEU A 21 12.64 5.74 19.45
N ASP A 22 13.21 5.02 20.41
CA ASP A 22 13.06 3.58 20.59
C ASP A 22 11.64 3.14 20.96
N LYS A 23 10.76 4.09 21.26
CA LYS A 23 9.32 3.83 21.57
C LYS A 23 8.38 4.19 20.42
N ILE A 24 8.91 4.64 19.31
CA ILE A 24 8.09 4.93 18.12
C ILE A 24 7.68 3.61 17.47
N ASN A 25 6.36 3.37 17.43
CA ASN A 25 5.75 2.28 16.67
C ASN A 25 4.81 2.87 15.63
N VAL A 26 5.26 2.90 14.37
CA VAL A 26 4.48 3.44 13.25
C VAL A 26 3.49 2.44 12.63
N ALA A 27 3.49 1.19 13.11
CA ALA A 27 2.56 0.17 12.65
C ALA A 27 1.20 0.20 13.38
N GLN A 28 1.00 1.11 14.34
CA GLN A 28 -0.26 1.22 15.08
C GLN A 28 -1.42 1.60 14.16
N PRO A 29 -2.47 0.77 14.04
CA PRO A 29 -3.61 1.06 13.15
C PRO A 29 -4.31 2.38 13.45
N LEU A 30 -4.34 2.77 14.72
CA LEU A 30 -4.98 4.01 15.17
C LEU A 30 -4.35 5.27 14.56
N LEU A 31 -3.03 5.26 14.31
CA LEU A 31 -2.35 6.38 13.64
C LEU A 31 -2.86 6.60 12.22
N PHE A 32 -3.14 5.50 11.51
CA PHE A 32 -3.68 5.55 10.15
C PHE A 32 -5.16 5.91 10.14
N GLN A 33 -5.95 5.32 11.04
CA GLN A 33 -7.36 5.62 11.18
C GLN A 33 -7.62 7.10 11.48
N SER A 34 -6.79 7.71 12.34
CA SER A 34 -6.89 9.13 12.69
C SER A 34 -6.12 10.07 11.75
N ASN A 35 -5.40 9.52 10.76
CA ASN A 35 -4.51 10.27 9.85
C ASN A 35 -3.42 11.08 10.57
N THR A 36 -2.87 10.54 11.66
CA THR A 36 -1.88 11.22 12.53
C THR A 36 -0.47 10.62 12.42
N MET A 37 -0.21 9.68 11.49
CA MET A 37 1.08 9.03 11.31
C MET A 37 2.19 9.93 10.73
N TRP A 38 1.84 11.01 10.04
CA TRP A 38 2.79 11.83 9.28
C TRP A 38 3.96 12.41 10.10
N PRO A 39 3.75 13.00 11.30
CA PRO A 39 4.82 13.53 12.14
C PRO A 39 5.79 12.45 12.63
N TYR A 40 5.32 11.21 12.86
CA TYR A 40 6.17 10.09 13.26
C TYR A 40 7.10 9.69 12.12
N PHE A 41 6.58 9.54 10.91
CA PHE A 41 7.42 9.26 9.73
C PHE A 41 8.36 10.41 9.39
N GLU A 42 7.94 11.67 9.55
CA GLU A 42 8.81 12.84 9.38
C GLU A 42 9.99 12.77 10.34
N ARG A 43 9.73 12.49 11.61
CA ARG A 43 10.76 12.37 12.64
C ARG A 43 11.71 11.24 12.36
N LEU A 44 11.21 10.03 12.03
CA LEU A 44 12.06 8.89 11.69
C LEU A 44 12.95 9.19 10.48
N ARG A 45 12.43 9.81 9.41
CA ARG A 45 13.26 10.19 8.26
C ARG A 45 14.44 11.08 8.63
N ARG A 46 14.30 11.90 9.66
CA ARG A 46 15.34 12.85 10.09
C ARG A 46 16.31 12.25 11.09
N GLU A 47 15.81 11.53 12.08
CA GLU A 47 16.54 11.18 13.29
C GLU A 47 16.94 9.70 13.31
N ASP A 48 16.14 8.81 12.72
CA ASP A 48 16.37 7.36 12.69
C ASP A 48 15.72 6.71 11.45
N PRO A 49 16.32 6.89 10.26
CA PRO A 49 15.67 6.50 8.98
C PRO A 49 15.54 5.00 8.75
N VAL A 50 16.32 4.19 9.47
CA VAL A 50 16.24 2.72 9.50
C VAL A 50 15.93 2.32 10.93
N HIS A 51 14.68 2.48 11.31
CA HIS A 51 14.22 2.38 12.69
C HIS A 51 13.81 0.95 13.05
N TYR A 52 14.32 0.45 14.18
CA TYR A 52 13.93 -0.84 14.74
C TYR A 52 12.86 -0.66 15.82
N CYS A 53 11.69 -1.23 15.59
CA CYS A 53 10.62 -1.35 16.56
C CYS A 53 10.67 -2.75 17.18
N ALA A 54 11.09 -2.85 18.44
CA ALA A 54 11.27 -4.13 19.13
C ALA A 54 9.94 -4.80 19.51
N GLU A 55 8.91 -3.99 19.77
CA GLU A 55 7.62 -4.45 20.29
C GLU A 55 6.46 -3.81 19.54
N SER A 56 5.65 -4.62 18.87
CA SER A 56 4.38 -4.22 18.29
C SER A 56 3.38 -5.38 18.32
N GLU A 57 2.13 -5.11 17.99
CA GLU A 57 1.10 -6.15 17.82
C GLU A 57 1.43 -7.13 16.67
N PHE A 58 2.35 -6.76 15.78
CA PHE A 58 2.82 -7.58 14.67
C PHE A 58 4.20 -8.23 14.92
N GLY A 59 4.73 -8.12 16.14
CA GLY A 59 6.10 -8.52 16.47
C GLY A 59 7.12 -7.41 16.20
N ALA A 60 8.41 -7.76 16.25
CA ALA A 60 9.49 -6.84 15.96
C ALA A 60 9.62 -6.59 14.43
N TYR A 61 9.93 -5.36 14.05
CA TYR A 61 10.09 -4.99 12.64
C TYR A 61 11.01 -3.79 12.44
N TRP A 62 11.47 -3.60 11.20
CA TRP A 62 12.23 -2.44 10.76
C TRP A 62 11.37 -1.50 9.92
N SER A 63 11.43 -0.20 10.21
CA SER A 63 10.82 0.85 9.38
C SER A 63 11.89 1.51 8.53
N ILE A 64 11.79 1.38 7.22
CA ILE A 64 12.68 2.03 6.27
C ILE A 64 11.95 3.26 5.73
N THR A 65 12.47 4.47 5.99
CA THR A 65 11.69 5.70 5.80
C THR A 65 12.24 6.68 4.76
N ARG A 66 13.48 6.51 4.29
CA ARG A 66 14.07 7.33 3.23
C ARG A 66 14.00 6.62 1.89
N TYR A 67 13.73 7.38 0.83
CA TYR A 67 13.58 6.85 -0.53
C TYR A 67 14.75 5.97 -0.99
N ASN A 68 15.98 6.42 -0.82
CA ASN A 68 17.14 5.65 -1.25
C ASN A 68 17.32 4.34 -0.47
N ASP A 69 16.99 4.34 0.82
CA ASP A 69 17.05 3.15 1.66
C ASP A 69 15.94 2.17 1.29
N ILE A 70 14.74 2.67 1.00
CA ILE A 70 13.62 1.87 0.48
C ILE A 70 14.03 1.23 -0.85
N MET A 71 14.61 1.99 -1.78
CA MET A 71 15.09 1.47 -3.06
C MET A 71 16.16 0.41 -2.89
N ALA A 72 17.10 0.61 -1.95
CA ALA A 72 18.17 -0.36 -1.69
C ALA A 72 17.63 -1.71 -1.14
N VAL A 73 16.58 -1.66 -0.32
CA VAL A 73 15.90 -2.86 0.19
C VAL A 73 15.04 -3.51 -0.90
N ASP A 74 14.16 -2.74 -1.54
CA ASP A 74 13.15 -3.22 -2.47
C ASP A 74 13.76 -3.86 -3.74
N THR A 75 14.88 -3.32 -4.21
CA THR A 75 15.56 -3.87 -5.40
C THR A 75 16.54 -5.01 -5.10
N ASN A 76 16.82 -5.30 -3.84
CA ASN A 76 17.78 -6.34 -3.45
C ASN A 76 17.08 -7.63 -2.97
N HIS A 77 16.36 -8.27 -3.87
CA HIS A 77 15.65 -9.52 -3.60
C HIS A 77 16.55 -10.71 -3.19
N GLN A 78 17.87 -10.60 -3.39
CA GLN A 78 18.82 -11.64 -2.97
C GLN A 78 19.05 -11.65 -1.45
N VAL A 79 18.80 -10.51 -0.80
CA VAL A 79 18.96 -10.33 0.66
C VAL A 79 17.62 -10.18 1.35
N PHE A 80 16.70 -9.43 0.74
CA PHE A 80 15.38 -9.14 1.29
C PHE A 80 14.31 -9.92 0.53
N SER A 81 13.83 -10.96 1.15
CA SER A 81 12.83 -11.86 0.58
C SER A 81 11.43 -11.28 0.67
N SER A 82 10.61 -11.52 -0.37
CA SER A 82 9.16 -11.32 -0.35
C SER A 82 8.40 -12.62 -0.13
N ASP A 83 9.10 -13.74 0.06
CA ASP A 83 8.46 -15.05 0.22
C ASP A 83 7.59 -15.08 1.48
N TYR A 84 6.38 -15.57 1.33
CA TYR A 84 5.39 -15.68 2.39
C TYR A 84 5.92 -16.44 3.62
N MET A 85 6.72 -17.49 3.41
CA MET A 85 7.29 -18.32 4.49
C MET A 85 8.34 -17.56 5.33
N LEU A 86 8.88 -16.46 4.81
CA LEU A 86 9.89 -15.62 5.46
C LEU A 86 9.31 -14.29 5.98
N GLY A 87 8.00 -14.12 5.98
CA GLY A 87 7.32 -12.93 6.45
C GLY A 87 6.38 -12.30 5.42
N GLY A 88 6.64 -12.51 4.13
CA GLY A 88 5.80 -12.00 3.05
C GLY A 88 5.88 -10.49 2.88
N ILE A 89 4.86 -9.93 2.23
CA ILE A 89 4.78 -8.52 1.86
C ILE A 89 3.91 -7.69 2.82
N THR A 90 3.41 -8.28 3.88
CA THR A 90 2.54 -7.61 4.85
C THR A 90 3.08 -7.75 6.27
N ILE A 91 3.01 -6.67 7.05
CA ILE A 91 3.27 -6.73 8.49
C ILE A 91 2.31 -7.73 9.13
N GLY A 92 2.84 -8.64 9.95
CA GLY A 92 2.05 -9.68 10.61
C GLY A 92 1.58 -10.82 9.71
N GLY A 93 2.04 -10.91 8.47
CA GLY A 93 1.68 -11.94 7.49
C GLY A 93 2.08 -13.38 7.86
N GLY A 94 2.92 -13.55 8.88
CA GLY A 94 3.31 -14.86 9.40
C GLY A 94 2.32 -15.51 10.37
N GLN A 95 1.10 -15.03 10.52
CA GLN A 95 0.11 -15.68 11.36
C GLN A 95 -0.43 -16.95 10.70
N ALA A 96 0.03 -18.03 11.22
CA ALA A 96 0.03 -19.39 10.75
C ALA A 96 -1.34 -20.10 10.78
N ASN A 97 -2.38 -19.65 10.17
CA ASN A 97 -3.60 -20.47 10.05
C ASN A 97 -4.42 -20.22 8.76
N VAL A 98 -3.88 -19.51 7.80
CA VAL A 98 -4.51 -19.38 6.49
C VAL A 98 -3.52 -19.91 5.46
N ASP A 99 -3.90 -20.94 4.73
CA ASP A 99 -3.14 -21.35 3.55
C ASP A 99 -3.00 -20.15 2.62
N PRO A 100 -1.78 -19.65 2.39
CA PRO A 100 -1.62 -18.45 1.60
C PRO A 100 -2.03 -18.75 0.17
N LEU A 101 -2.88 -17.89 -0.38
CA LEU A 101 -3.10 -17.91 -1.83
C LEU A 101 -1.74 -17.73 -2.53
N PRO A 102 -1.36 -18.64 -3.43
CA PRO A 102 -0.07 -18.57 -4.12
C PRO A 102 -0.07 -17.38 -5.10
N MET A 103 0.30 -16.22 -4.59
CA MET A 103 0.43 -14.98 -5.36
C MET A 103 1.90 -14.71 -5.66
N PHE A 104 2.25 -14.43 -6.91
CA PHE A 104 3.64 -14.19 -7.28
C PHE A 104 4.26 -12.98 -6.57
N ILE A 105 3.47 -12.01 -6.12
CA ILE A 105 3.93 -10.87 -5.33
C ILE A 105 4.53 -11.29 -3.97
N ALA A 106 4.14 -12.45 -3.45
CA ALA A 106 4.63 -13.02 -2.20
C ALA A 106 5.51 -14.26 -2.46
N MET A 107 6.33 -14.21 -3.50
CA MET A 107 7.27 -15.25 -3.89
C MET A 107 8.61 -14.64 -4.29
N ASP A 108 9.67 -15.39 -4.09
CA ASP A 108 11.00 -15.07 -4.59
C ASP A 108 11.29 -15.73 -5.96
N PRO A 109 12.28 -15.26 -6.72
CA PRO A 109 12.80 -15.97 -7.88
C PRO A 109 13.27 -17.38 -7.51
N PRO A 110 13.13 -18.41 -8.39
CA PRO A 110 12.63 -18.31 -9.78
C PRO A 110 11.10 -18.39 -9.92
N LYS A 111 10.35 -18.74 -8.86
CA LYS A 111 8.90 -18.93 -8.93
C LYS A 111 8.18 -17.62 -9.32
N HIS A 112 8.57 -16.52 -8.70
CA HIS A 112 8.09 -15.19 -9.03
C HIS A 112 8.20 -14.91 -10.54
N ASP A 113 9.39 -15.10 -11.10
CA ASP A 113 9.69 -14.73 -12.49
C ASP A 113 8.90 -15.57 -13.48
N ILE A 114 8.73 -16.85 -13.19
CA ILE A 114 7.94 -17.76 -14.03
C ILE A 114 6.48 -17.31 -14.09
N GLN A 115 5.87 -17.04 -12.94
CA GLN A 115 4.47 -16.63 -12.89
C GLN A 115 4.26 -15.21 -13.46
N ARG A 116 5.12 -14.27 -13.10
CA ARG A 116 5.06 -12.90 -13.61
C ARG A 116 5.20 -12.86 -15.14
N LYS A 117 6.07 -13.69 -15.72
CA LYS A 117 6.24 -13.78 -17.17
C LYS A 117 4.96 -14.19 -17.90
N ILE A 118 4.12 -15.01 -17.28
CA ILE A 118 2.83 -15.44 -17.88
C ILE A 118 1.85 -14.27 -17.96
N VAL A 119 1.79 -13.41 -16.93
CA VAL A 119 0.82 -12.30 -16.86
C VAL A 119 1.32 -11.00 -17.50
N THR A 120 2.63 -10.84 -17.65
CA THR A 120 3.24 -9.61 -18.21
C THR A 120 2.68 -9.21 -19.58
N PRO A 121 2.44 -10.11 -20.54
CA PRO A 121 1.87 -9.73 -21.84
C PRO A 121 0.49 -9.07 -21.74
N VAL A 122 -0.31 -9.46 -20.74
CA VAL A 122 -1.68 -8.94 -20.54
C VAL A 122 -1.68 -7.44 -20.26
N VAL A 123 -0.68 -6.96 -19.52
CA VAL A 123 -0.50 -5.53 -19.18
C VAL A 123 0.60 -4.85 -20.00
N SER A 124 1.01 -5.46 -21.11
CA SER A 124 2.00 -4.87 -22.00
C SER A 124 1.49 -3.58 -22.64
N PRO A 125 2.38 -2.63 -23.01
CA PRO A 125 1.97 -1.39 -23.68
C PRO A 125 1.12 -1.62 -24.93
N ALA A 126 1.39 -2.65 -25.73
CA ALA A 126 0.61 -2.98 -26.91
C ALA A 126 -0.83 -3.42 -26.54
N ASN A 127 -0.98 -4.28 -25.54
CA ASN A 127 -2.31 -4.70 -25.09
C ASN A 127 -3.07 -3.57 -24.40
N LEU A 128 -2.38 -2.70 -23.65
CA LEU A 128 -3.01 -1.51 -23.06
C LEU A 128 -3.51 -0.53 -24.13
N GLN A 129 -2.80 -0.36 -25.25
CA GLN A 129 -3.27 0.43 -26.38
C GLN A 129 -4.55 -0.16 -27.01
N TYR A 130 -4.63 -1.48 -27.12
CA TYR A 130 -5.83 -2.17 -27.57
C TYR A 130 -7.02 -1.98 -26.60
N LEU A 131 -6.75 -2.04 -25.30
CA LEU A 131 -7.78 -1.89 -24.26
C LEU A 131 -8.24 -0.43 -24.05
N ALA A 132 -7.40 0.55 -24.34
CA ALA A 132 -7.69 1.96 -24.09
C ALA A 132 -9.02 2.46 -24.66
N PRO A 133 -9.43 2.15 -25.91
CA PRO A 133 -10.74 2.56 -26.42
C PRO A 133 -11.90 1.87 -25.69
N ILE A 134 -11.74 0.60 -25.32
CA ILE A 134 -12.76 -0.17 -24.57
C ILE A 134 -12.98 0.45 -23.20
N ILE A 135 -11.88 0.75 -22.48
CA ILE A 135 -11.93 1.39 -21.15
C ILE A 135 -12.56 2.77 -21.24
N ARG A 136 -12.21 3.56 -22.26
CA ARG A 136 -12.80 4.89 -22.48
C ARG A 136 -14.28 4.84 -22.75
N GLU A 137 -14.74 3.91 -23.56
CA GLU A 137 -16.17 3.71 -23.84
C GLU A 137 -16.95 3.33 -22.56
N ARG A 138 -16.41 2.41 -21.77
CA ARG A 138 -17.00 2.03 -20.47
C ARG A 138 -17.06 3.20 -19.50
N ALA A 139 -15.96 3.93 -19.34
CA ALA A 139 -15.93 5.11 -18.51
C ALA A 139 -16.99 6.14 -18.94
N GLY A 140 -17.14 6.38 -20.26
CA GLY A 140 -18.18 7.25 -20.80
C GLY A 140 -19.59 6.78 -20.40
N LYS A 141 -19.90 5.51 -20.64
CA LYS A 141 -21.22 4.94 -20.29
C LYS A 141 -21.54 5.04 -18.79
N ILE A 142 -20.55 4.78 -17.94
CA ILE A 142 -20.69 4.90 -16.49
C ILE A 142 -20.96 6.37 -16.11
N LEU A 143 -20.17 7.30 -16.61
CA LEU A 143 -20.33 8.73 -16.31
C LEU A 143 -21.68 9.28 -16.82
N ASP A 144 -22.12 8.85 -17.99
CA ASP A 144 -23.42 9.25 -18.57
C ASP A 144 -24.61 8.70 -17.75
N SER A 145 -24.42 7.62 -16.99
CA SER A 145 -25.44 7.01 -16.14
C SER A 145 -25.58 7.64 -14.75
N LEU A 146 -24.66 8.54 -14.38
CA LEU A 146 -24.64 9.11 -13.03
C LEU A 146 -25.82 10.06 -12.79
N PRO A 147 -26.38 10.07 -11.56
CA PRO A 147 -27.47 10.96 -11.21
C PRO A 147 -26.99 12.42 -11.19
N ILE A 148 -27.75 13.30 -11.88
CA ILE A 148 -27.46 14.74 -11.94
C ILE A 148 -28.15 15.45 -10.78
N GLY A 149 -27.43 16.35 -10.10
CA GLY A 149 -28.00 17.22 -9.07
C GLY A 149 -28.32 16.55 -7.74
N GLN A 150 -27.89 15.31 -7.52
CA GLN A 150 -28.03 14.59 -6.25
C GLN A 150 -26.72 13.89 -5.86
N PRO A 151 -26.44 13.77 -4.56
CA PRO A 151 -25.27 13.04 -4.10
C PRO A 151 -25.39 11.53 -4.38
N PHE A 152 -24.29 10.89 -4.68
CA PHE A 152 -24.19 9.44 -4.87
C PHE A 152 -22.86 8.91 -4.35
N ASP A 153 -22.77 7.59 -4.13
CA ASP A 153 -21.53 6.92 -3.78
C ASP A 153 -20.71 6.69 -5.06
N TRP A 154 -19.56 7.38 -5.13
CA TRP A 154 -18.63 7.26 -6.27
C TRP A 154 -18.01 5.87 -6.37
N VAL A 155 -17.71 5.26 -5.23
CA VAL A 155 -17.06 3.94 -5.20
C VAL A 155 -18.01 2.90 -5.79
N ASP A 156 -19.27 2.91 -5.36
CA ASP A 156 -20.31 2.01 -5.85
C ASP A 156 -20.60 2.22 -7.34
N LYS A 157 -20.84 3.48 -7.75
CA LYS A 157 -21.31 3.79 -9.11
C LYS A 157 -20.19 3.80 -10.16
N VAL A 158 -18.96 4.10 -9.78
CA VAL A 158 -17.86 4.32 -10.74
C VAL A 158 -16.70 3.36 -10.49
N SER A 159 -16.14 3.37 -9.28
CA SER A 159 -14.84 2.70 -9.04
C SER A 159 -14.96 1.18 -9.15
N ILE A 160 -15.96 0.58 -8.52
CA ILE A 160 -16.20 -0.87 -8.55
C ILE A 160 -16.51 -1.32 -9.97
N GLU A 161 -17.48 -0.68 -10.62
CA GLU A 161 -17.95 -1.06 -11.94
C GLU A 161 -16.83 -0.98 -12.98
N LEU A 162 -16.13 0.17 -13.07
CA LEU A 162 -15.07 0.35 -14.05
C LEU A 162 -13.89 -0.62 -13.83
N THR A 163 -13.50 -0.82 -12.57
CA THR A 163 -12.36 -1.70 -12.23
C THR A 163 -12.71 -3.16 -12.50
N ALA A 164 -13.84 -3.64 -12.00
CA ALA A 164 -14.28 -5.03 -12.18
C ALA A 164 -14.44 -5.39 -13.66
N MET A 165 -15.11 -4.53 -14.43
CA MET A 165 -15.32 -4.75 -15.87
C MET A 165 -14.02 -4.68 -16.67
N THR A 166 -13.07 -3.87 -16.24
CA THR A 166 -11.75 -3.79 -16.89
C THR A 166 -10.95 -5.05 -16.61
N LEU A 167 -10.86 -5.48 -15.34
CA LEU A 167 -10.18 -6.71 -14.97
C LEU A 167 -10.78 -7.95 -15.65
N ALA A 168 -12.10 -8.03 -15.78
CA ALA A 168 -12.76 -9.13 -16.46
C ALA A 168 -12.48 -9.18 -17.99
N THR A 169 -11.81 -8.19 -18.55
CA THR A 169 -11.42 -8.11 -19.98
C THR A 169 -9.97 -8.50 -20.21
N LEU A 170 -9.16 -8.49 -19.14
CA LEU A 170 -7.75 -8.89 -19.18
C LEU A 170 -7.62 -10.42 -19.30
#